data_138a1cf6a8d31e74d3e1acbc88982f0c
#
_entry.id   138a1cf6a8d31e74d3e1acbc88982f0c
#
_cell.length_a   1.000
_cell.length_b   1.000
_cell.length_c   1.000
_cell.angle_alpha   90.00
_cell.angle_beta   90.00
_cell.angle_gamma   90.00
#
_symmetry.space_group_name_H-M   'P 1'
#
loop_
_entity.id
_entity.type
_entity.pdbx_description
1 polymer ?
#
loop_
_entity_poly.entity_id
_entity_poly.type
_entity_poly.pdbx_seq_one_letter_code
_entity_poly.pdbx_strand_id
1 'polypeptide(L)'
;MTRTLRAWKSRAAAVAVLSLATLAPVAVATEAHAAVSGKVCVSALPSQARTTLGLIAKGGPFPYRQDGVVFTNKEGVLPSQRSGYYHEYTVVTPGAPTRGTRRIVTGQRHQEDYYTSDHYATFRLIDFGC
;
A
#
# COMPACT_ATOMS: atom_id res chain seq x y z
N MET A 1 58.27 39.25 60.24
CA MET A 1 57.32 39.56 59.15
C MET A 1 57.01 38.22 58.52
N THR A 2 55.91 37.63 58.90
CA THR A 2 55.42 36.37 58.33
C THR A 2 54.39 36.68 57.23
N ARG A 3 54.75 36.39 56.01
CA ARG A 3 53.82 36.43 54.90
C ARG A 3 53.05 35.08 54.84
N THR A 4 51.84 35.10 55.22
CA THR A 4 50.95 33.97 55.01
C THR A 4 50.55 33.89 53.57
N LEU A 5 51.03 32.88 52.88
CA LEU A 5 50.55 32.52 51.55
C LEU A 5 49.19 31.87 51.68
N ARG A 6 48.18 32.60 51.25
CA ARG A 6 46.85 32.04 51.07
C ARG A 6 46.87 31.08 49.90
N ALA A 7 46.77 29.83 50.17
CA ALA A 7 46.51 28.82 49.15
C ALA A 7 45.11 29.03 48.59
N TRP A 8 45.02 29.43 47.35
CA TRP A 8 43.77 29.52 46.65
C TRP A 8 43.39 28.11 46.18
N LYS A 9 42.45 27.51 46.87
CA LYS A 9 41.84 26.23 46.42
C LYS A 9 40.91 26.59 45.26
N SER A 10 41.35 26.39 44.05
CA SER A 10 40.50 26.38 42.89
C SER A 10 39.61 25.15 42.97
N ARG A 11 38.36 25.36 43.26
CA ARG A 11 37.32 24.34 43.09
C ARG A 11 37.01 24.25 41.60
N ALA A 12 37.54 23.23 40.96
CA ALA A 12 37.08 22.84 39.66
C ALA A 12 35.68 22.25 39.79
N ALA A 13 34.66 23.02 39.41
CA ALA A 13 33.33 22.51 39.27
C ALA A 13 33.32 21.67 37.98
N ALA A 14 33.32 20.37 38.15
CA ALA A 14 33.02 19.46 37.05
C ALA A 14 31.56 19.62 36.67
N VAL A 15 31.29 20.36 35.60
CA VAL A 15 29.94 20.36 35.00
C VAL A 15 29.79 19.06 34.23
N ALA A 16 29.15 18.10 34.85
CA ALA A 16 28.72 16.92 34.15
C ALA A 16 27.56 17.34 33.22
N VAL A 17 27.87 17.55 31.96
CA VAL A 17 26.83 17.71 30.92
C VAL A 17 26.23 16.32 30.70
N LEU A 18 25.12 16.05 31.35
CA LEU A 18 24.29 14.90 30.99
C LEU A 18 23.64 15.25 29.64
N SER A 19 24.25 14.82 28.56
CA SER A 19 23.57 14.79 27.28
C SER A 19 22.52 13.69 27.33
N LEU A 20 21.29 14.07 27.63
CA LEU A 20 20.15 13.18 27.39
C LEU A 20 20.05 13.01 25.88
N ALA A 21 20.56 11.91 25.38
CA ALA A 21 20.20 11.46 24.04
C ALA A 21 18.74 11.01 24.12
N THR A 22 17.83 11.91 23.79
CA THR A 22 16.45 11.54 23.54
C THR A 22 16.46 10.72 22.26
N LEU A 23 16.48 9.41 22.36
CA LEU A 23 16.05 8.53 21.29
C LEU A 23 14.57 8.84 21.05
N ALA A 24 14.31 9.76 20.12
CA ALA A 24 12.97 9.87 19.58
C ALA A 24 12.63 8.52 18.95
N PRO A 25 11.53 7.86 19.34
CA PRO A 25 11.10 6.69 18.62
C PRO A 25 10.86 7.14 17.19
N VAL A 26 11.66 6.62 16.27
CA VAL A 26 11.32 6.71 14.85
C VAL A 26 10.03 5.91 14.75
N ALA A 27 8.90 6.62 14.74
CA ALA A 27 7.65 6.02 14.31
C ALA A 27 7.89 5.63 12.87
N VAL A 28 8.29 4.38 12.64
CA VAL A 28 8.13 3.76 11.34
C VAL A 28 6.63 3.83 11.13
N ALA A 29 6.18 4.81 10.33
CA ALA A 29 4.86 4.77 9.78
C ALA A 29 4.84 3.46 8.98
N THR A 30 4.34 2.41 9.60
CA THR A 30 3.82 1.27 8.86
C THR A 30 2.74 1.89 8.01
N GLU A 31 3.10 2.23 6.77
CA GLU A 31 2.09 2.49 5.77
C GLU A 31 1.16 1.31 5.85
N ALA A 32 -0.07 1.60 6.26
CA ALA A 32 -1.05 0.57 6.41
C ALA A 32 -1.31 0.00 5.01
N HIS A 33 -0.60 -1.08 4.67
CA HIS A 33 -1.05 -2.03 3.65
C HIS A 33 -2.34 -2.73 4.12
N ALA A 34 -3.06 -2.08 5.07
CA ALA A 34 -4.21 -2.59 5.80
C ALA A 34 -5.40 -2.87 4.89
N ALA A 35 -5.29 -2.53 3.63
CA ALA A 35 -6.40 -2.62 2.73
C ALA A 35 -6.23 -3.71 1.66
N VAL A 36 -5.04 -4.26 1.49
CA VAL A 36 -4.83 -5.49 0.73
C VAL A 36 -4.95 -6.66 1.70
N SER A 37 -6.05 -7.38 1.62
CA SER A 37 -6.38 -8.51 2.51
C SER A 37 -5.71 -9.81 2.07
N GLY A 38 -4.39 -9.79 1.90
CA GLY A 38 -3.63 -10.96 1.50
C GLY A 38 -3.73 -11.30 0.01
N LYS A 39 -3.55 -12.58 -0.30
CA LYS A 39 -3.54 -13.12 -1.65
C LYS A 39 -4.74 -14.01 -1.90
N VAL A 40 -5.11 -14.15 -3.16
CA VAL A 40 -6.09 -15.14 -3.62
C VAL A 40 -5.53 -15.89 -4.82
N CYS A 41 -5.58 -17.21 -4.79
CA CYS A 41 -5.19 -18.02 -5.93
C CYS A 41 -6.07 -17.71 -7.15
N VAL A 42 -5.47 -17.57 -8.32
CA VAL A 42 -6.23 -17.37 -9.56
C VAL A 42 -7.26 -18.47 -9.78
N SER A 43 -6.95 -19.70 -9.37
CA SER A 43 -7.89 -20.84 -9.45
C SER A 43 -9.09 -20.70 -8.52
N ALA A 44 -8.98 -19.93 -7.43
CA ALA A 44 -10.05 -19.70 -6.47
C ALA A 44 -10.95 -18.50 -6.83
N LEU A 45 -10.58 -17.74 -7.84
CA LEU A 45 -11.40 -16.62 -8.31
C LEU A 45 -12.68 -17.13 -9.00
N PRO A 46 -13.76 -16.33 -8.98
CA PRO A 46 -14.90 -16.60 -9.84
C PRO A 46 -14.48 -16.76 -11.31
N SER A 47 -15.15 -17.62 -12.05
CA SER A 47 -14.82 -17.84 -13.47
C SER A 47 -14.85 -16.56 -14.30
N GLN A 48 -15.74 -15.63 -13.95
CA GLN A 48 -15.84 -14.32 -14.61
C GLN A 48 -14.59 -13.46 -14.41
N ALA A 49 -13.94 -13.57 -13.24
CA ALA A 49 -12.66 -12.89 -12.99
C ALA A 49 -11.55 -13.45 -13.87
N ARG A 50 -11.49 -14.76 -14.03
CA ARG A 50 -10.53 -15.42 -14.95
C ARG A 50 -10.80 -15.02 -16.41
N THR A 51 -12.05 -14.89 -16.80
CA THR A 51 -12.43 -14.37 -18.11
C THR A 51 -11.90 -12.96 -18.31
N THR A 52 -12.09 -12.09 -17.32
CA THR A 52 -11.56 -10.70 -17.39
C THR A 52 -10.04 -10.68 -17.48
N LEU A 53 -9.33 -11.50 -16.71
CA LEU A 53 -7.86 -11.62 -16.80
C LEU A 53 -7.42 -12.03 -18.20
N GLY A 54 -8.14 -12.96 -18.85
CA GLY A 54 -7.89 -13.36 -20.22
C GLY A 54 -8.09 -12.20 -21.22
N LEU A 55 -9.12 -11.39 -21.03
CA LEU A 55 -9.35 -10.20 -21.85
C LEU A 55 -8.24 -9.15 -21.66
N ILE A 56 -7.81 -8.92 -20.43
CA ILE A 56 -6.68 -8.02 -20.13
C ILE A 56 -5.41 -8.48 -20.86
N ALA A 57 -5.11 -9.77 -20.80
CA ALA A 57 -3.94 -10.33 -21.48
C ALA A 57 -4.00 -10.17 -23.01
N LYS A 58 -5.19 -10.20 -23.59
CA LYS A 58 -5.44 -10.03 -25.05
C LYS A 58 -5.55 -8.59 -25.50
N GLY A 59 -5.75 -7.66 -24.57
CA GLY A 59 -6.05 -6.26 -24.89
C GLY A 59 -7.50 -6.00 -25.31
N GLY A 60 -8.42 -6.85 -24.91
CA GLY A 60 -9.84 -6.72 -25.21
C GLY A 60 -10.32 -7.57 -26.41
N PRO A 61 -11.51 -7.26 -26.97
CA PRO A 61 -12.43 -6.20 -26.56
C PRO A 61 -13.09 -6.44 -25.21
N PHE A 62 -13.41 -5.35 -24.52
CA PHE A 62 -14.01 -5.41 -23.18
C PHE A 62 -15.52 -5.15 -23.25
N PRO A 63 -16.32 -5.76 -22.33
CA PRO A 63 -17.77 -5.62 -22.35
C PRO A 63 -18.28 -4.24 -21.93
N TYR A 64 -17.50 -3.45 -21.19
CA TYR A 64 -17.92 -2.15 -20.69
C TYR A 64 -16.98 -1.04 -21.13
N ARG A 65 -17.55 0.14 -21.39
CA ARG A 65 -16.78 1.32 -21.81
C ARG A 65 -15.76 1.77 -20.76
N GLN A 66 -16.03 1.50 -19.48
CA GLN A 66 -15.15 1.86 -18.37
C GLN A 66 -13.95 0.91 -18.24
N ASP A 67 -13.96 -0.23 -18.90
CA ASP A 67 -12.86 -1.18 -18.80
C ASP A 67 -11.57 -0.59 -19.37
N GLY A 68 -10.50 -0.66 -18.56
CA GLY A 68 -9.21 -0.11 -18.91
C GLY A 68 -8.98 1.35 -18.52
N VAL A 69 -9.96 2.03 -17.95
CA VAL A 69 -9.75 3.40 -17.45
C VAL A 69 -8.83 3.43 -16.24
N VAL A 70 -8.20 4.57 -16.01
CA VAL A 70 -7.33 4.78 -14.86
C VAL A 70 -8.14 4.63 -13.57
N PHE A 71 -7.65 3.81 -12.67
CA PHE A 71 -8.11 3.73 -11.29
C PHE A 71 -7.27 4.68 -10.44
N THR A 72 -7.91 5.68 -9.83
CA THR A 72 -7.19 6.77 -9.16
C THR A 72 -6.63 6.39 -7.80
N ASN A 73 -7.11 5.28 -7.19
CA ASN A 73 -6.75 4.87 -5.84
C ASN A 73 -7.01 5.97 -4.79
N LYS A 74 -8.10 6.70 -4.97
CA LYS A 74 -8.42 7.90 -4.19
C LYS A 74 -8.50 7.63 -2.70
N GLU A 75 -9.04 6.48 -2.30
CA GLU A 75 -9.13 6.07 -0.89
C GLU A 75 -7.82 5.50 -0.35
N GLY A 76 -6.81 5.33 -1.18
CA GLY A 76 -5.50 4.84 -0.75
C GLY A 76 -5.49 3.38 -0.29
N VAL A 77 -6.41 2.55 -0.78
CA VAL A 77 -6.52 1.13 -0.40
C VAL A 77 -5.37 0.32 -0.97
N LEU A 78 -4.97 0.59 -2.19
CA LEU A 78 -3.78 0.03 -2.80
C LEU A 78 -2.53 0.85 -2.45
N PRO A 79 -1.32 0.30 -2.60
CA PRO A 79 -0.10 1.06 -2.41
C PRO A 79 -0.11 2.36 -3.22
N SER A 80 0.38 3.45 -2.62
CA SER A 80 0.44 4.75 -3.29
C SER A 80 1.37 4.71 -4.48
N GLN A 81 0.88 5.16 -5.64
CA GLN A 81 1.63 5.19 -6.88
C GLN A 81 1.30 6.48 -7.65
N ARG A 82 2.09 6.79 -8.67
CA ARG A 82 1.83 7.92 -9.57
C ARG A 82 0.48 7.78 -10.26
N SER A 83 -0.11 8.89 -10.64
CA SER A 83 -1.33 8.91 -11.47
C SER A 83 -1.13 8.09 -12.74
N GLY A 84 -2.13 7.28 -13.10
CA GLY A 84 -2.08 6.41 -14.27
C GLY A 84 -1.42 5.06 -14.04
N TYR A 85 -0.94 4.77 -12.82
CA TYR A 85 -0.31 3.50 -12.51
C TYR A 85 -1.29 2.33 -12.53
N TYR A 86 -2.51 2.54 -12.01
CA TYR A 86 -3.55 1.54 -11.93
C TYR A 86 -4.61 1.70 -13.00
N HIS A 87 -5.13 0.58 -13.51
CA HIS A 87 -6.28 0.54 -14.41
C HIS A 87 -7.32 -0.43 -13.87
N GLU A 88 -8.61 -0.12 -14.10
CA GLU A 88 -9.71 -0.95 -13.61
C GLU A 88 -10.41 -1.69 -14.72
N TYR A 89 -10.93 -2.86 -14.40
CA TYR A 89 -11.69 -3.72 -15.31
C TYR A 89 -12.86 -4.35 -14.59
N THR A 90 -13.98 -4.47 -15.29
CA THR A 90 -15.19 -5.09 -14.75
C THR A 90 -15.04 -6.61 -14.72
N VAL A 91 -15.38 -7.21 -13.57
CA VAL A 91 -15.68 -8.63 -13.47
C VAL A 91 -17.21 -8.77 -13.46
N VAL A 92 -17.75 -9.40 -14.48
CA VAL A 92 -19.20 -9.55 -14.63
C VAL A 92 -19.77 -10.32 -13.43
N THR A 93 -20.84 -9.79 -12.86
CA THR A 93 -21.63 -10.51 -11.83
C THR A 93 -22.84 -11.14 -12.51
N PRO A 94 -22.95 -12.49 -12.54
CA PRO A 94 -24.08 -13.14 -13.17
C PRO A 94 -25.41 -12.67 -12.58
N GLY A 95 -26.35 -12.34 -13.46
CA GLY A 95 -27.70 -11.91 -13.07
C GLY A 95 -27.80 -10.47 -12.55
N ALA A 96 -26.69 -9.74 -12.41
CA ALA A 96 -26.77 -8.34 -12.00
C ALA A 96 -27.31 -7.46 -13.13
N PRO A 97 -28.25 -6.54 -12.86
CA PRO A 97 -28.80 -5.64 -13.88
C PRO A 97 -27.82 -4.52 -14.25
N THR A 98 -26.73 -4.35 -13.51
CA THR A 98 -25.69 -3.34 -13.69
C THR A 98 -24.31 -4.01 -13.76
N ARG A 99 -23.24 -3.19 -13.85
CA ARG A 99 -21.85 -3.70 -13.76
C ARG A 99 -21.56 -4.52 -12.50
N GLY A 100 -22.40 -4.41 -11.44
CA GLY A 100 -22.11 -4.99 -10.15
C GLY A 100 -20.91 -4.34 -9.45
N THR A 101 -20.34 -5.03 -8.47
CA THR A 101 -19.30 -4.47 -7.57
C THR A 101 -17.95 -5.14 -7.72
N ARG A 102 -17.80 -6.09 -8.63
CA ARG A 102 -16.58 -6.87 -8.81
C ARG A 102 -15.66 -6.21 -9.85
N ARG A 103 -14.37 -6.10 -9.53
CA ARG A 103 -13.36 -5.50 -10.41
C ARG A 103 -12.04 -6.24 -10.32
N ILE A 104 -11.25 -6.08 -11.37
CA ILE A 104 -9.80 -6.29 -11.32
C ILE A 104 -9.15 -4.93 -11.52
N VAL A 105 -8.16 -4.64 -10.70
CA VAL A 105 -7.30 -3.46 -10.85
C VAL A 105 -5.89 -3.96 -11.14
N THR A 106 -5.34 -3.50 -12.25
CA THR A 106 -3.98 -3.86 -12.66
C THR A 106 -3.00 -2.80 -12.24
N GLY A 107 -1.84 -3.21 -11.72
CA GLY A 107 -0.65 -2.38 -11.56
C GLY A 107 0.32 -2.55 -12.72
N GLN A 108 1.49 -1.94 -12.62
CA GLN A 108 2.49 -1.96 -13.70
C GLN A 108 3.58 -3.01 -13.53
N ARG A 109 3.67 -3.65 -12.36
CA ARG A 109 4.60 -4.76 -12.16
C ARG A 109 4.08 -6.02 -12.84
N HIS A 110 4.98 -6.93 -13.13
CA HIS A 110 4.61 -8.25 -13.62
C HIS A 110 3.64 -8.95 -12.68
N GLN A 111 2.49 -9.40 -13.20
CA GLN A 111 1.44 -10.09 -12.45
C GLN A 111 0.91 -9.31 -11.24
N GLU A 112 0.98 -7.98 -11.25
CA GLU A 112 0.40 -7.15 -10.21
C GLU A 112 -1.05 -6.85 -10.54
N ASP A 113 -1.91 -7.82 -10.26
CA ASP A 113 -3.36 -7.71 -10.43
C ASP A 113 -4.06 -7.93 -9.10
N TYR A 114 -5.02 -7.09 -8.79
CA TYR A 114 -5.81 -7.12 -7.57
C TYR A 114 -7.26 -7.40 -7.89
N TYR A 115 -7.90 -8.23 -7.07
CA TYR A 115 -9.32 -8.51 -7.17
C TYR A 115 -10.09 -7.84 -6.03
N THR A 116 -11.21 -7.25 -6.34
CA THR A 116 -12.18 -6.72 -5.38
C THR A 116 -13.59 -7.22 -5.70
N SER A 117 -14.34 -7.59 -4.67
CA SER A 117 -15.75 -7.96 -4.80
C SER A 117 -16.71 -6.92 -4.22
N ASP A 118 -16.20 -5.89 -3.57
CA ASP A 118 -16.94 -4.91 -2.78
C ASP A 118 -16.73 -3.46 -3.25
N HIS A 119 -16.63 -3.27 -4.55
CA HIS A 119 -16.50 -1.96 -5.18
C HIS A 119 -15.32 -1.15 -4.61
N TYR A 120 -14.13 -1.74 -4.60
CA TYR A 120 -12.84 -1.15 -4.21
C TYR A 120 -12.64 -0.94 -2.69
N ALA A 121 -13.52 -1.45 -1.83
CA ALA A 121 -13.34 -1.31 -0.39
C ALA A 121 -12.21 -2.19 0.14
N THR A 122 -12.09 -3.40 -0.38
CA THR A 122 -11.00 -4.33 -0.08
C THR A 122 -10.45 -4.96 -1.34
N PHE A 123 -9.16 -5.31 -1.32
CA PHE A 123 -8.48 -5.97 -2.43
C PHE A 123 -7.69 -7.18 -1.95
N ARG A 124 -7.54 -8.15 -2.84
CA ARG A 124 -6.59 -9.25 -2.69
C ARG A 124 -5.65 -9.27 -3.89
N LEU A 125 -4.37 -9.45 -3.65
CA LEU A 125 -3.41 -9.68 -4.71
C LEU A 125 -3.66 -11.07 -5.32
N ILE A 126 -3.76 -11.13 -6.64
CA ILE A 126 -3.98 -12.41 -7.35
C ILE A 126 -2.65 -13.15 -7.42
N ASP A 127 -2.64 -14.38 -6.94
CA ASP A 127 -1.52 -15.29 -7.05
C ASP A 127 -1.73 -16.17 -8.28
N PHE A 128 -0.91 -15.99 -9.30
CA PHE A 128 -0.97 -16.76 -10.54
C PHE A 128 -0.25 -18.11 -10.45
N GLY A 129 0.41 -18.38 -9.34
CA GLY A 129 1.12 -19.64 -9.08
C GLY A 129 0.24 -20.77 -8.54
N CYS A 130 -1.04 -20.49 -8.26
CA CYS A 130 -1.95 -21.48 -7.68
C CYS A 130 -3.45 -21.33 -8.15
#